data_824ede0248b9833cab54065593495306
#
_entry.id   824ede0248b9833cab54065593495306
#
_cell.length_a   1.000
_cell.length_b   1.000
_cell.length_c   1.000
_cell.angle_alpha   90.00
_cell.angle_beta   90.00
_cell.angle_gamma   90.00
#
_symmetry.space_group_name_H-M   'P 1'
#
loop_
_entity.id
_entity.type
_entity.pdbx_description
1 polymer ?
#
loop_
_entity_poly.entity_id
_entity_poly.type
_entity_poly.pdbx_seq_one_letter_code
_entity_poly.pdbx_strand_id
1 'polypeptide(L)'
;MRRFGWGVIVGIALPAFVALTAVATMAYDAPTPSPGASAVATGATTLPGDPQHGATLYAQDCTVCHGANLEGGIGAVLNPIEKLPGVTDPLDPAFLIQVITNGRTDGGRVMPAKGGHTELTDQDVKDLAAFIIQQNHNPGGGALSPGELAKRTILWVSIAIIAMGFITYLLSAYNMRWIARRAAARRK
;
A
#
# COMPACT_ATOMS: atom_id res chain seq x y z
N MET A 1 -44.88 3.56 -31.33
CA MET A 1 -44.60 3.52 -29.89
C MET A 1 -43.19 2.96 -29.62
N ARG A 2 -42.12 3.66 -29.95
CA ARG A 2 -40.72 3.19 -29.70
C ARG A 2 -39.76 4.37 -29.65
N ARG A 3 -40.00 5.37 -28.79
CA ARG A 3 -39.08 6.53 -28.61
C ARG A 3 -38.62 6.78 -27.17
N PHE A 4 -38.88 5.82 -26.23
CA PHE A 4 -38.58 6.05 -24.81
C PHE A 4 -37.27 5.42 -24.32
N GLY A 5 -36.58 4.64 -25.17
CA GLY A 5 -35.37 3.89 -24.75
C GLY A 5 -34.06 4.64 -24.86
N TRP A 6 -33.95 5.64 -25.71
CA TRP A 6 -32.65 6.29 -25.99
C TRP A 6 -32.29 7.39 -25.00
N GLY A 7 -33.25 8.11 -24.45
CA GLY A 7 -33.01 9.15 -23.46
C GLY A 7 -32.48 8.66 -22.11
N VAL A 8 -32.88 7.42 -21.72
CA VAL A 8 -32.45 6.82 -20.45
C VAL A 8 -31.03 6.27 -20.56
N ILE A 9 -30.63 5.74 -21.70
CA ILE A 9 -29.30 5.18 -21.92
C ILE A 9 -28.25 6.30 -21.99
N VAL A 10 -28.57 7.43 -22.63
CA VAL A 10 -27.65 8.57 -22.73
C VAL A 10 -27.52 9.30 -21.38
N GLY A 11 -28.58 9.37 -20.57
CA GLY A 11 -28.56 9.99 -19.24
C GLY A 11 -27.75 9.24 -18.20
N ILE A 12 -27.54 7.93 -18.35
CA ILE A 12 -26.77 7.11 -17.39
C ILE A 12 -25.33 6.92 -17.85
N ALA A 13 -25.07 6.89 -19.16
CA ALA A 13 -23.72 6.66 -19.69
C ALA A 13 -22.80 7.88 -19.55
N LEU A 14 -23.35 9.09 -19.64
CA LEU A 14 -22.54 10.33 -19.60
C LEU A 14 -21.90 10.63 -18.23
N PRO A 15 -22.59 10.52 -17.08
CA PRO A 15 -21.96 10.77 -15.79
C PRO A 15 -20.97 9.65 -15.39
N ALA A 16 -21.17 8.41 -15.86
CA ALA A 16 -20.22 7.33 -15.61
C ALA A 16 -18.90 7.51 -16.35
N PHE A 17 -18.95 8.08 -17.55
CA PHE A 17 -17.76 8.35 -18.37
C PHE A 17 -16.95 9.54 -17.83
N VAL A 18 -17.61 10.58 -17.33
CA VAL A 18 -16.96 11.76 -16.71
C VAL A 18 -16.30 11.38 -15.38
N ALA A 19 -16.92 10.50 -14.59
CA ALA A 19 -16.32 10.02 -13.34
C ALA A 19 -15.08 9.13 -13.59
N LEU A 20 -15.06 8.37 -14.68
CA LEU A 20 -13.92 7.49 -15.02
C LEU A 20 -12.72 8.29 -15.54
N THR A 21 -12.94 9.42 -16.22
CA THR A 21 -11.85 10.28 -16.72
C THR A 21 -11.26 11.18 -15.63
N ALA A 22 -12.04 11.55 -14.61
CA ALA A 22 -11.56 12.36 -13.48
C ALA A 22 -10.60 11.59 -12.55
N VAL A 23 -10.73 10.27 -12.46
CA VAL A 23 -9.82 9.43 -11.66
C VAL A 23 -8.47 9.23 -12.34
N ALA A 24 -8.42 9.30 -13.68
CA ALA A 24 -7.17 9.09 -14.43
C ALA A 24 -6.19 10.27 -14.36
N THR A 25 -6.65 11.47 -14.00
CA THR A 25 -5.81 12.68 -13.95
C THR A 25 -5.21 12.98 -12.57
N MET A 26 -5.64 12.28 -11.51
CA MET A 26 -5.09 12.44 -10.15
C MET A 26 -3.96 11.46 -9.81
N ALA A 27 -3.52 10.63 -10.74
CA ALA A 27 -2.60 9.52 -10.46
C ALA A 27 -1.16 9.79 -10.89
N TYR A 28 -0.75 11.03 -11.19
CA TYR A 28 0.62 11.27 -11.61
C TYR A 28 1.16 12.64 -11.14
N ASP A 29 1.27 12.80 -9.82
CA ASP A 29 2.27 13.68 -9.25
C ASP A 29 3.20 12.79 -8.42
N ALA A 30 4.23 12.27 -9.08
CA ALA A 30 5.36 11.68 -8.38
C ALA A 30 6.01 12.79 -7.56
N PRO A 31 6.13 12.66 -6.23
CA PRO A 31 6.86 13.63 -5.46
C PRO A 31 8.33 13.62 -5.92
N THR A 32 8.74 14.69 -6.56
CA THR A 32 10.14 14.99 -6.80
C THR A 32 10.86 14.93 -5.46
N PRO A 33 11.93 14.14 -5.28
CA PRO A 33 12.67 14.12 -4.04
C PRO A 33 13.25 15.51 -3.80
N SER A 34 12.68 16.24 -2.85
CA SER A 34 13.23 17.50 -2.37
C SER A 34 14.40 17.18 -1.44
N PRO A 35 15.63 17.61 -1.74
CA PRO A 35 16.73 17.48 -0.82
C PRO A 35 16.52 18.47 0.32
N GLY A 36 16.07 17.99 1.48
CA GLY A 36 15.99 18.81 2.68
C GLY A 36 14.71 18.77 3.48
N ALA A 37 14.02 17.65 3.58
CA ALA A 37 12.98 17.49 4.59
C ALA A 37 13.60 16.93 5.87
N SER A 38 14.03 17.83 6.75
CA SER A 38 14.40 17.52 8.14
C SER A 38 13.25 16.78 8.84
N ALA A 39 13.64 15.73 9.55
CA ALA A 39 12.81 14.85 10.35
C ALA A 39 11.73 15.56 11.15
N VAL A 40 10.48 15.20 10.94
CA VAL A 40 9.42 15.39 11.93
C VAL A 40 9.55 14.25 12.94
N ALA A 41 10.19 14.58 14.06
CA ALA A 41 10.28 13.71 15.22
C ALA A 41 8.89 13.60 15.88
N THR A 42 8.27 12.43 15.75
CA THR A 42 7.12 12.10 16.58
C THR A 42 7.37 10.72 17.21
N GLY A 43 7.70 10.73 18.50
CA GLY A 43 7.88 9.52 19.32
C GLY A 43 9.32 8.97 19.27
N ALA A 44 10.14 9.34 20.24
CA ALA A 44 11.58 9.12 20.28
C ALA A 44 11.98 7.65 20.45
N THR A 45 12.07 6.94 19.34
CA THR A 45 13.13 5.98 19.13
C THR A 45 14.05 6.65 18.12
N THR A 46 15.26 7.03 18.54
CA THR A 46 16.25 7.64 17.64
C THR A 46 16.66 6.57 16.63
N LEU A 47 16.07 6.63 15.45
CA LEU A 47 16.43 5.75 14.35
C LEU A 47 17.88 6.02 13.92
N PRO A 48 18.64 5.01 13.53
CA PRO A 48 20.04 5.18 13.15
C PRO A 48 20.24 5.91 11.82
N GLY A 49 19.18 6.03 11.00
CA GLY A 49 19.22 6.60 9.66
C GLY A 49 17.85 7.03 9.16
N ASP A 50 17.75 7.30 7.85
CA ASP A 50 16.53 7.67 7.15
C ASP A 50 15.74 6.42 6.70
N PRO A 51 14.59 6.13 7.32
CA PRO A 51 13.80 4.95 6.95
C PRO A 51 13.14 5.04 5.56
N GLN A 52 12.98 6.25 4.99
CA GLN A 52 12.39 6.41 3.65
C GLN A 52 13.41 6.03 2.58
N HIS A 53 14.65 6.47 2.75
CA HIS A 53 15.75 6.04 1.90
C HIS A 53 16.00 4.54 2.04
N GLY A 54 16.00 4.02 3.28
CA GLY A 54 16.12 2.60 3.57
C GLY A 54 15.03 1.75 2.91
N ALA A 55 13.78 2.25 2.83
CA ALA A 55 12.70 1.55 2.11
C ALA A 55 12.99 1.40 0.62
N THR A 56 13.58 2.42 0.00
CA THR A 56 13.96 2.40 -1.41
C THR A 56 15.07 1.37 -1.68
N LEU A 57 16.11 1.40 -0.85
CA LEU A 57 17.23 0.45 -0.93
C LEU A 57 16.74 -0.99 -0.68
N TYR A 58 15.88 -1.18 0.32
CA TYR A 58 15.28 -2.49 0.61
C TYR A 58 14.53 -3.06 -0.60
N ALA A 59 13.73 -2.22 -1.26
CA ALA A 59 12.94 -2.63 -2.43
C ALA A 59 13.85 -3.05 -3.62
N GLN A 60 15.02 -2.48 -3.74
CA GLN A 60 15.97 -2.77 -4.82
C GLN A 60 16.82 -4.01 -4.52
N ASP A 61 17.36 -4.12 -3.32
CA ASP A 61 18.49 -4.99 -3.02
C ASP A 61 18.14 -6.16 -2.08
N CYS A 62 17.07 -6.06 -1.28
CA CYS A 62 16.83 -6.99 -0.18
C CYS A 62 15.60 -7.89 -0.39
N THR A 63 14.65 -7.48 -1.23
CA THR A 63 13.36 -8.16 -1.41
C THR A 63 13.47 -9.58 -1.95
N VAL A 64 14.49 -9.87 -2.75
CA VAL A 64 14.71 -11.20 -3.35
C VAL A 64 14.86 -12.28 -2.28
N CYS A 65 15.53 -11.94 -1.16
CA CYS A 65 15.77 -12.88 -0.06
C CYS A 65 14.76 -12.72 1.09
N HIS A 66 14.44 -11.48 1.44
CA HIS A 66 13.64 -11.18 2.63
C HIS A 66 12.15 -10.94 2.36
N GLY A 67 11.73 -10.99 1.08
CA GLY A 67 10.35 -10.75 0.67
C GLY A 67 10.00 -9.25 0.58
N ALA A 68 8.99 -8.92 -0.22
CA ALA A 68 8.59 -7.52 -0.45
C ALA A 68 7.97 -6.85 0.78
N ASN A 69 7.41 -7.63 1.70
CA ASN A 69 6.80 -7.17 2.94
C ASN A 69 7.58 -7.62 4.19
N LEU A 70 8.87 -7.90 4.06
CA LEU A 70 9.73 -8.41 5.15
C LEU A 70 9.32 -9.80 5.68
N GLU A 71 8.47 -10.52 4.95
CA GLU A 71 7.90 -11.83 5.32
C GLU A 71 8.91 -12.97 5.29
N GLY A 72 10.12 -12.72 4.80
CA GLY A 72 11.15 -13.74 4.64
C GLY A 72 11.02 -14.52 3.33
N GLY A 73 11.76 -15.60 3.24
CA GLY A 73 11.81 -16.48 2.08
C GLY A 73 13.11 -17.28 2.12
N ILE A 74 14.07 -17.00 1.25
CA ILE A 74 15.43 -17.53 1.34
C ILE A 74 16.14 -16.96 2.59
N GLY A 75 15.90 -15.65 2.85
CA GLY A 75 16.37 -14.96 4.05
C GLY A 75 15.43 -15.10 5.25
N ALA A 76 15.87 -14.57 6.38
CA ALA A 76 15.08 -14.52 7.61
C ALA A 76 13.86 -13.59 7.48
N VAL A 77 12.80 -13.87 8.26
CA VAL A 77 11.66 -12.96 8.45
C VAL A 77 12.15 -11.72 9.19
N LEU A 78 11.85 -10.53 8.64
CA LEU A 78 12.24 -9.26 9.21
C LEU A 78 11.07 -8.46 9.80
N ASN A 79 9.83 -8.87 9.54
CA ASN A 79 8.63 -8.29 10.17
C ASN A 79 7.51 -9.34 10.33
N PRO A 80 7.13 -9.74 11.57
CA PRO A 80 7.85 -9.46 12.81
C PRO A 80 9.24 -10.09 12.78
N ILE A 81 10.25 -9.36 13.26
CA ILE A 81 11.64 -9.84 13.16
C ILE A 81 11.83 -11.14 13.92
N GLU A 82 12.47 -12.11 13.27
CA GLU A 82 12.71 -13.44 13.83
C GLU A 82 13.63 -13.37 15.05
N LYS A 83 13.22 -14.02 16.15
CA LYS A 83 14.08 -14.15 17.33
C LYS A 83 15.17 -15.18 17.04
N LEU A 84 16.40 -14.72 16.99
CA LEU A 84 17.54 -15.56 16.72
C LEU A 84 18.17 -16.07 18.04
N PRO A 85 18.67 -17.32 18.07
CA PRO A 85 19.37 -17.84 19.24
C PRO A 85 20.56 -16.96 19.64
N GLY A 86 20.65 -16.62 20.92
CA GLY A 86 21.75 -15.79 21.46
C GLY A 86 21.64 -14.29 21.20
N VAL A 87 20.53 -13.83 20.58
CA VAL A 87 20.27 -12.38 20.36
C VAL A 87 19.21 -11.91 21.34
N THR A 88 19.57 -10.98 22.21
CA THR A 88 18.67 -10.46 23.24
C THR A 88 17.63 -9.53 22.65
N ASP A 89 18.04 -8.64 21.75
CA ASP A 89 17.16 -7.71 21.04
C ASP A 89 17.52 -7.71 19.55
N PRO A 90 16.72 -8.35 18.70
CA PRO A 90 16.96 -8.39 17.27
C PRO A 90 16.68 -7.04 16.57
N LEU A 91 16.01 -6.08 17.25
CA LEU A 91 15.75 -4.73 16.73
C LEU A 91 16.80 -3.72 17.21
N ASP A 92 17.81 -4.15 17.97
CA ASP A 92 18.92 -3.25 18.33
C ASP A 92 19.59 -2.71 17.06
N PRO A 93 19.69 -1.38 16.91
CA PRO A 93 20.31 -0.75 15.74
C PRO A 93 21.74 -1.22 15.49
N ALA A 94 22.55 -1.39 16.55
CA ALA A 94 23.92 -1.85 16.42
C ALA A 94 23.99 -3.29 15.89
N PHE A 95 23.10 -4.16 16.36
CA PHE A 95 22.99 -5.53 15.88
C PHE A 95 22.58 -5.58 14.40
N LEU A 96 21.55 -4.83 13.98
CA LEU A 96 21.11 -4.79 12.60
C LEU A 96 22.20 -4.25 11.66
N ILE A 97 22.86 -3.15 12.03
CA ILE A 97 23.96 -2.56 11.27
C ILE A 97 25.09 -3.59 11.13
N GLN A 98 25.46 -4.28 12.22
CA GLN A 98 26.51 -5.31 12.19
C GLN A 98 26.14 -6.46 11.25
N VAL A 99 24.92 -6.97 11.33
CA VAL A 99 24.46 -8.08 10.48
C VAL A 99 24.40 -7.67 9.01
N ILE A 100 23.90 -6.50 8.71
CA ILE A 100 23.83 -6.01 7.32
C ILE A 100 25.25 -5.80 6.77
N THR A 101 26.15 -5.18 7.55
CA THR A 101 27.50 -4.88 7.10
C THR A 101 28.35 -6.13 6.86
N ASN A 102 28.31 -7.09 7.80
CA ASN A 102 29.23 -8.22 7.80
C ASN A 102 28.61 -9.50 7.24
N GLY A 103 27.30 -9.51 7.08
CA GLY A 103 26.56 -10.73 6.81
C GLY A 103 26.40 -11.61 8.04
N ARG A 104 25.69 -12.72 7.90
CA ARG A 104 25.46 -13.70 8.95
C ARG A 104 25.18 -15.07 8.38
N THR A 105 25.67 -16.09 9.07
CA THR A 105 25.30 -17.48 8.81
C THR A 105 24.55 -18.02 10.03
N ASP A 106 23.34 -18.50 9.84
CA ASP A 106 22.51 -19.04 10.93
C ASP A 106 21.58 -20.15 10.41
N GLY A 107 21.57 -21.28 11.06
CA GLY A 107 20.67 -22.39 10.74
C GLY A 107 20.72 -22.87 9.28
N GLY A 108 21.85 -22.76 8.62
CA GLY A 108 22.02 -23.13 7.20
C GLY A 108 21.61 -22.02 6.20
N ARG A 109 21.11 -20.90 6.70
CA ARG A 109 20.87 -19.68 5.90
C ARG A 109 22.13 -18.82 5.92
N VAL A 110 22.52 -18.30 4.78
CA VAL A 110 23.69 -17.42 4.63
C VAL A 110 23.25 -16.08 4.08
N MET A 111 23.44 -15.04 4.86
CA MET A 111 23.33 -13.65 4.39
C MET A 111 24.76 -13.17 4.10
N PRO A 112 25.10 -12.83 2.86
CA PRO A 112 26.40 -12.23 2.55
C PRO A 112 26.50 -10.82 3.13
N ALA A 113 27.73 -10.30 3.25
CA ALA A 113 27.97 -8.94 3.65
C ALA A 113 27.23 -7.96 2.73
N LYS A 114 26.51 -7.00 3.32
CA LYS A 114 25.67 -6.01 2.61
C LYS A 114 24.64 -6.66 1.65
N GLY A 115 24.19 -7.88 1.95
CA GLY A 115 23.30 -8.61 1.04
C GLY A 115 23.94 -9.01 -0.30
N GLY A 116 25.25 -8.86 -0.46
CA GLY A 116 25.98 -9.05 -1.72
C GLY A 116 26.21 -7.75 -2.52
N HIS A 117 25.68 -6.62 -2.05
CA HIS A 117 25.75 -5.30 -2.68
C HIS A 117 26.90 -4.47 -2.07
N THR A 118 28.09 -4.63 -2.62
CA THR A 118 29.33 -4.00 -2.09
C THR A 118 29.34 -2.49 -2.21
N GLU A 119 28.50 -1.93 -3.07
CA GLU A 119 28.31 -0.50 -3.32
C GLU A 119 27.57 0.23 -2.20
N LEU A 120 26.84 -0.48 -1.34
CA LEU A 120 26.13 0.14 -0.21
C LEU A 120 27.13 0.81 0.73
N THR A 121 26.89 2.09 1.01
CA THR A 121 27.66 2.88 1.98
C THR A 121 27.28 2.54 3.42
N ASP A 122 28.08 3.00 4.38
CA ASP A 122 27.72 2.83 5.81
C ASP A 122 26.45 3.61 6.19
N GLN A 123 26.13 4.69 5.45
CA GLN A 123 24.89 5.42 5.67
C GLN A 123 23.70 4.63 5.15
N ASP A 124 23.81 4.00 3.98
CA ASP A 124 22.76 3.14 3.40
C ASP A 124 22.44 1.97 4.34
N VAL A 125 23.44 1.39 4.97
CA VAL A 125 23.25 0.34 5.99
C VAL A 125 22.46 0.84 7.20
N LYS A 126 22.74 2.07 7.67
CA LYS A 126 21.97 2.69 8.76
C LYS A 126 20.53 2.99 8.35
N ASP A 127 20.32 3.43 7.12
CA ASP A 127 19.01 3.73 6.58
C ASP A 127 18.17 2.44 6.42
N LEU A 128 18.78 1.36 5.97
CA LEU A 128 18.17 0.02 5.93
C LEU A 128 17.78 -0.47 7.33
N ALA A 129 18.66 -0.32 8.32
CA ALA A 129 18.36 -0.68 9.70
C ALA A 129 17.21 0.16 10.26
N ALA A 130 17.19 1.47 9.98
CA ALA A 130 16.11 2.38 10.37
C ALA A 130 14.77 1.96 9.78
N PHE A 131 14.75 1.56 8.51
CA PHE A 131 13.55 1.06 7.85
C PHE A 131 13.02 -0.22 8.51
N ILE A 132 13.87 -1.21 8.79
CA ILE A 132 13.47 -2.46 9.43
C ILE A 132 12.89 -2.19 10.82
N ILE A 133 13.54 -1.33 11.62
CA ILE A 133 13.08 -0.92 12.95
C ILE A 133 11.71 -0.25 12.86
N GLN A 134 11.56 0.72 11.95
CA GLN A 134 10.30 1.43 11.75
C GLN A 134 9.16 0.48 11.37
N GLN A 135 9.40 -0.48 10.48
CA GLN A 135 8.39 -1.45 10.05
C GLN A 135 7.95 -2.38 11.20
N ASN A 136 8.84 -2.71 12.12
CA ASN A 136 8.50 -3.53 13.28
C ASN A 136 7.73 -2.75 14.36
N HIS A 137 8.02 -1.44 14.53
CA HIS A 137 7.29 -0.59 15.47
C HIS A 137 5.95 -0.12 14.93
N ASN A 138 5.85 0.08 13.59
CA ASN A 138 4.64 0.56 12.93
C ASN A 138 4.28 -0.34 11.74
N PRO A 139 3.80 -1.56 11.99
CA PRO A 139 3.53 -2.55 10.93
C PRO A 139 2.45 -2.12 9.91
N GLY A 140 1.86 -0.95 10.08
CA GLY A 140 0.93 -0.34 9.12
C GLY A 140 1.43 0.96 8.49
N GLY A 141 2.65 1.43 8.82
CA GLY A 141 3.20 2.71 8.35
C GLY A 141 4.08 2.62 7.10
N GLY A 142 4.43 1.42 6.65
CA GLY A 142 5.15 1.22 5.40
C GLY A 142 4.26 1.44 4.18
N ALA A 143 4.86 1.85 3.06
CA ALA A 143 4.16 1.87 1.78
C ALA A 143 3.56 0.49 1.53
N LEU A 144 2.23 0.43 1.42
CA LEU A 144 1.52 -0.82 1.13
C LEU A 144 2.11 -1.42 -0.15
N SER A 145 2.42 -2.70 -0.14
CA SER A 145 2.86 -3.38 -1.36
C SER A 145 1.86 -3.13 -2.48
N PRO A 146 2.31 -3.04 -3.74
CA PRO A 146 1.40 -2.83 -4.87
C PRO A 146 0.24 -3.82 -4.89
N GLY A 147 0.46 -5.05 -4.43
CA GLY A 147 -0.57 -6.09 -4.32
C GLY A 147 -1.63 -5.80 -3.23
N GLU A 148 -1.23 -5.31 -2.07
CA GLU A 148 -2.15 -4.93 -0.99
C GLU A 148 -2.92 -3.65 -1.33
N LEU A 149 -2.27 -2.67 -1.97
CA LEU A 149 -2.94 -1.49 -2.53
C LEU A 149 -4.00 -1.90 -3.55
N ALA A 150 -3.66 -2.78 -4.49
CA ALA A 150 -4.59 -3.28 -5.50
C ALA A 150 -5.80 -3.99 -4.86
N LYS A 151 -5.58 -4.89 -3.90
CA LYS A 151 -6.66 -5.60 -3.19
C LYS A 151 -7.60 -4.63 -2.48
N ARG A 152 -7.06 -3.67 -1.72
CA ARG A 152 -7.87 -2.65 -1.03
C ARG A 152 -8.63 -1.77 -2.00
N THR A 153 -8.00 -1.34 -3.08
CA THR A 153 -8.65 -0.53 -4.12
C THR A 153 -9.78 -1.29 -4.80
N ILE A 154 -9.56 -2.54 -5.22
CA ILE A 154 -10.58 -3.39 -5.83
C ILE A 154 -11.76 -3.59 -4.87
N LEU A 155 -11.50 -3.83 -3.59
CA LEU A 155 -12.54 -4.01 -2.57
C LEU A 155 -13.40 -2.75 -2.44
N TRP A 156 -12.80 -1.58 -2.29
CA TRP A 156 -13.55 -0.34 -2.13
C TRP A 156 -14.31 0.06 -3.40
N VAL A 157 -13.71 -0.14 -4.58
CA VAL A 157 -14.38 0.08 -5.87
C VAL A 157 -15.58 -0.86 -6.05
N SER A 158 -15.44 -2.13 -5.69
CA SER A 158 -16.53 -3.11 -5.75
C SER A 158 -17.70 -2.71 -4.83
N ILE A 159 -17.41 -2.29 -3.60
CA ILE A 159 -18.42 -1.80 -2.66
C ILE A 159 -19.14 -0.57 -3.23
N ALA A 160 -18.40 0.37 -3.82
CA ALA A 160 -18.98 1.58 -4.41
C ALA A 160 -19.91 1.26 -5.59
N ILE A 161 -19.52 0.33 -6.47
CA ILE A 161 -20.35 -0.11 -7.60
C ILE A 161 -21.63 -0.78 -7.11
N ILE A 162 -21.56 -1.66 -6.12
CA ILE A 162 -22.73 -2.33 -5.53
C ILE A 162 -23.66 -1.30 -4.88
N ALA A 163 -23.13 -0.34 -4.11
CA ALA A 163 -23.91 0.70 -3.49
C ALA A 163 -24.63 1.58 -4.54
N MET A 164 -23.94 1.96 -5.62
CA MET A 164 -24.51 2.75 -6.70
C MET A 164 -25.62 1.99 -7.44
N GLY A 165 -25.42 0.68 -7.72
CA GLY A 165 -26.43 -0.20 -8.29
C GLY A 165 -27.66 -0.32 -7.38
N PHE A 166 -27.47 -0.45 -6.09
CA PHE A 166 -28.55 -0.52 -5.11
C PHE A 166 -29.36 0.78 -5.04
N ILE A 167 -28.69 1.94 -5.02
CA ILE A 167 -29.35 3.25 -5.03
C ILE A 167 -30.18 3.43 -6.31
N THR A 168 -29.61 3.09 -7.48
CA THR A 168 -30.33 3.16 -8.77
C THR A 168 -31.54 2.25 -8.79
N TYR A 169 -31.43 1.05 -8.23
CA TYR A 169 -32.54 0.13 -8.08
C TYR A 169 -33.65 0.71 -7.19
N LEU A 170 -33.31 1.25 -6.03
CA LEU A 170 -34.29 1.88 -5.13
C LEU A 170 -35.00 3.07 -5.77
N LEU A 171 -34.26 3.95 -6.45
CA LEU A 171 -34.83 5.09 -7.18
C LEU A 171 -35.77 4.65 -8.31
N SER A 172 -35.39 3.61 -9.05
CA SER A 172 -36.23 3.02 -10.10
C SER A 172 -37.52 2.45 -9.52
N ALA A 173 -37.43 1.69 -8.43
CA ALA A 173 -38.58 1.09 -7.75
C ALA A 173 -39.51 2.18 -7.17
N TYR A 174 -38.96 3.27 -6.63
CA TYR A 174 -39.73 4.42 -6.13
C TYR A 174 -40.45 5.14 -7.28
N ASN A 175 -39.79 5.43 -8.38
CA ASN A 175 -40.38 6.07 -9.55
C ASN A 175 -41.52 5.26 -10.18
N MET A 176 -41.35 3.94 -10.28
CA MET A 176 -42.41 3.05 -10.81
C MET A 176 -43.65 3.08 -9.93
N ARG A 177 -43.52 3.10 -8.60
CA ARG A 177 -44.65 3.19 -7.66
C ARG A 177 -45.35 4.54 -7.77
N TRP A 178 -44.63 5.61 -7.98
CA TRP A 178 -45.22 6.94 -8.13
C TRP A 178 -45.98 7.10 -9.45
N ILE A 179 -45.45 6.58 -10.57
CA ILE A 179 -46.12 6.57 -11.88
C ILE A 179 -47.42 5.73 -11.80
N ALA A 180 -47.39 4.56 -11.16
CA ALA A 180 -48.55 3.71 -10.98
C ALA A 180 -49.67 4.42 -10.18
N ARG A 181 -49.32 5.16 -9.09
CA ARG A 181 -50.30 5.93 -8.29
C ARG A 181 -50.93 7.06 -9.11
N ARG A 182 -50.15 7.79 -9.94
CA ARG A 182 -50.69 8.85 -10.81
C ARG A 182 -51.59 8.29 -11.90
N ALA A 183 -51.27 7.14 -12.49
CA ALA A 183 -52.09 6.48 -13.49
C ALA A 183 -53.42 6.03 -12.91
N ALA A 184 -53.42 5.50 -11.68
CA ALA A 184 -54.66 5.11 -10.97
C ALA A 184 -55.55 6.32 -10.62
N ALA A 185 -54.98 7.46 -10.24
CA ALA A 185 -55.73 8.69 -9.94
C ALA A 185 -56.39 9.33 -11.17
N ARG A 186 -55.87 9.12 -12.38
CA ARG A 186 -56.43 9.65 -13.62
C ARG A 186 -57.56 8.77 -14.19
N ARG A 187 -57.80 7.60 -13.62
CA ARG A 187 -58.90 6.68 -14.05
C ARG A 187 -60.20 6.83 -13.25
N LYS A 188 -60.18 7.68 -12.20
CA LYS A 188 -61.35 8.11 -11.45
C LYS A 188 -61.84 9.45 -11.98
#